data_56c4d5f8a5487520ae352916c1a67f35
#
_entry.id   56c4d5f8a5487520ae352916c1a67f35
#
_cell.length_a   1.000
_cell.length_b   1.000
_cell.length_c   1.000
_cell.angle_alpha   90.00
_cell.angle_beta   90.00
_cell.angle_gamma   90.00
#
_symmetry.space_group_name_H-M   'P 1'
#
loop_
_entity.id
_entity.type
_entity.pdbx_description
1 polymer ?
#
loop_
_entity_poly.entity_id
_entity_poly.type
_entity_poly.pdbx_seq_one_letter_code
_entity_poly.pdbx_strand_id
1 'polypeptide(L)'
;MEPQTVITLLSIVKRFPEGEGFFTALNNISLSVDKGEFVGLVGPSGSGKTTLLNIIGSLDTPSEGDAVVMGQSVSRLNAKESACLRNKHIGFIFQSYNLLPVYSVFENIEFALLLQKIPANQRRKAVMEALEWVGLTNKAKSRPAQLSGGECQRVAIARAMVKRPSIVLADEPSANLDAANSHHILQTMQKLNQELNTTFLFATHDEKVMQYMKRIVYLKDGVVEKDVLLV
;
A
#
# COMPACT_ATOMS: atom_id res chain seq x y z
N MET A 1 26.10 -1.68 2.92
CA MET A 1 25.12 -2.70 3.38
C MET A 1 24.52 -3.30 2.14
N GLU A 2 24.47 -4.61 2.02
CA GLU A 2 23.76 -5.25 0.90
C GLU A 2 22.28 -4.87 0.93
N PRO A 3 21.64 -4.64 -0.23
CA PRO A 3 20.23 -4.33 -0.29
C PRO A 3 19.42 -5.49 0.30
N GLN A 4 18.52 -5.17 1.24
CA GLN A 4 17.65 -6.17 1.85
C GLN A 4 16.35 -6.26 1.05
N THR A 5 16.18 -7.30 0.25
CA THR A 5 14.96 -7.55 -0.51
C THR A 5 13.79 -7.86 0.45
N VAL A 6 12.70 -7.13 0.30
CA VAL A 6 11.48 -7.29 1.13
C VAL A 6 10.33 -7.91 0.36
N ILE A 7 10.34 -7.84 -0.97
CA ILE A 7 9.37 -8.47 -1.87
C ILE A 7 10.13 -9.21 -2.98
N THR A 8 9.81 -10.47 -3.21
CA THR A 8 10.30 -11.25 -4.35
C THR A 8 9.12 -11.96 -5.00
N LEU A 9 8.90 -11.70 -6.27
CA LEU A 9 7.88 -12.35 -7.10
C LEU A 9 8.58 -13.28 -8.07
N LEU A 10 8.16 -14.55 -8.11
CA LEU A 10 8.75 -15.61 -8.91
C LEU A 10 7.69 -16.17 -9.86
N SER A 11 7.73 -15.78 -11.13
CA SER A 11 6.85 -16.29 -12.19
C SER A 11 5.35 -16.28 -11.81
N ILE A 12 4.87 -15.16 -11.25
CA ILE A 12 3.49 -15.02 -10.79
C ILE A 12 2.52 -15.10 -11.97
N VAL A 13 1.58 -16.04 -11.87
CA VAL A 13 0.40 -16.12 -12.73
C VAL A 13 -0.85 -15.99 -11.86
N LYS A 14 -1.81 -15.18 -12.29
CA LYS A 14 -3.14 -15.11 -11.64
C LYS A 14 -4.24 -15.25 -12.68
N ARG A 15 -5.09 -16.25 -12.46
CA ARG A 15 -6.29 -16.51 -13.28
C ARG A 15 -7.54 -16.37 -12.43
N PHE A 16 -8.56 -15.78 -13.00
CA PHE A 16 -9.91 -15.71 -12.43
C PHE A 16 -10.87 -16.51 -13.31
N PRO A 17 -11.85 -17.23 -12.73
CA PRO A 17 -12.88 -17.90 -13.50
C PRO A 17 -13.68 -16.88 -14.34
N GLU A 18 -13.91 -17.19 -15.63
CA GLU A 18 -14.70 -16.38 -16.54
C GLU A 18 -15.49 -17.28 -17.50
N GLY A 19 -16.81 -17.38 -17.28
CA GLY A 19 -17.66 -18.33 -18.01
C GLY A 19 -17.18 -19.77 -17.84
N GLU A 20 -16.98 -20.48 -18.97
CA GLU A 20 -16.41 -21.85 -18.96
C GLU A 20 -14.86 -21.87 -19.00
N GLY A 21 -14.20 -20.70 -18.95
CA GLY A 21 -12.74 -20.56 -19.03
C GLY A 21 -12.14 -19.74 -17.89
N PHE A 22 -11.00 -19.12 -18.19
CA PHE A 22 -10.26 -18.29 -17.23
C PHE A 22 -9.77 -17.02 -17.91
N PHE A 23 -9.93 -15.89 -17.21
CA PHE A 23 -9.25 -14.64 -17.53
C PHE A 23 -7.89 -14.61 -16.82
N THR A 24 -6.80 -14.41 -17.55
CA THR A 24 -5.45 -14.28 -16.99
C THR A 24 -5.14 -12.83 -16.69
N ALA A 25 -5.20 -12.45 -15.42
CA ALA A 25 -4.94 -11.08 -14.96
C ALA A 25 -3.45 -10.78 -14.79
N LEU A 26 -2.62 -11.79 -14.47
CA LEU A 26 -1.17 -11.70 -14.38
C LEU A 26 -0.55 -12.90 -15.06
N ASN A 27 0.52 -12.66 -15.85
CA ASN A 27 1.16 -13.70 -16.65
C ASN A 27 2.69 -13.62 -16.48
N ASN A 28 3.25 -14.60 -15.75
CA ASN A 28 4.68 -14.80 -15.56
C ASN A 28 5.44 -13.55 -15.05
N ILE A 29 4.92 -12.89 -14.00
CA ILE A 29 5.58 -11.73 -13.41
C ILE A 29 6.69 -12.16 -12.46
N SER A 30 7.90 -11.67 -12.72
CA SER A 30 9.04 -11.78 -11.81
C SER A 30 9.57 -10.38 -11.50
N LEU A 31 9.68 -10.05 -10.20
CA LEU A 31 10.07 -8.72 -9.72
C LEU A 31 10.66 -8.83 -8.32
N SER A 32 11.66 -8.04 -8.01
CA SER A 32 12.16 -7.86 -6.64
C SER A 32 12.06 -6.39 -6.23
N VAL A 33 11.76 -6.13 -4.95
CA VAL A 33 11.73 -4.79 -4.36
C VAL A 33 12.53 -4.81 -3.07
N ASP A 34 13.43 -3.85 -2.93
CA ASP A 34 14.30 -3.74 -1.78
C ASP A 34 13.72 -2.80 -0.72
N LYS A 35 14.22 -2.93 0.49
CA LYS A 35 13.82 -2.11 1.63
C LYS A 35 14.10 -0.63 1.35
N GLY A 36 13.09 0.22 1.64
CA GLY A 36 13.18 1.66 1.47
C GLY A 36 12.97 2.16 0.04
N GLU A 37 12.73 1.28 -0.93
CA GLU A 37 12.38 1.71 -2.29
C GLU A 37 11.02 2.43 -2.33
N PHE A 38 10.90 3.33 -3.31
CA PHE A 38 9.68 4.09 -3.62
C PHE A 38 9.32 3.81 -5.09
N VAL A 39 8.50 2.79 -5.31
CA VAL A 39 8.29 2.14 -6.61
C VAL A 39 6.88 2.41 -7.13
N GLY A 40 6.76 2.77 -8.40
CA GLY A 40 5.49 2.85 -9.13
C GLY A 40 5.24 1.61 -9.98
N LEU A 41 4.11 0.93 -9.79
CA LEU A 41 3.52 0.01 -10.76
C LEU A 41 2.61 0.83 -11.67
N VAL A 42 3.02 1.04 -12.92
CA VAL A 42 2.35 1.94 -13.85
C VAL A 42 1.76 1.16 -15.02
N GLY A 43 0.57 1.53 -15.45
CA GLY A 43 -0.08 0.91 -16.60
C GLY A 43 -1.55 1.28 -16.71
N PRO A 44 -2.21 0.99 -17.84
CA PRO A 44 -3.61 1.30 -18.04
C PRO A 44 -4.52 0.57 -17.03
N SER A 45 -5.79 0.99 -16.98
CA SER A 45 -6.80 0.25 -16.23
C SER A 45 -6.89 -1.19 -16.74
N GLY A 46 -7.04 -2.16 -15.85
CA GLY A 46 -7.08 -3.59 -16.20
C GLY A 46 -5.70 -4.25 -16.41
N SER A 47 -4.57 -3.54 -16.33
CA SER A 47 -3.24 -4.13 -16.55
C SER A 47 -2.76 -5.10 -15.46
N GLY A 48 -3.52 -5.30 -14.37
CA GLY A 48 -3.18 -6.23 -13.30
C GLY A 48 -2.56 -5.61 -12.05
N LYS A 49 -2.39 -4.27 -11.97
CA LYS A 49 -1.73 -3.57 -10.83
C LYS A 49 -2.36 -3.90 -9.49
N THR A 50 -3.66 -3.70 -9.34
CA THR A 50 -4.41 -4.00 -8.10
C THR A 50 -4.32 -5.48 -7.74
N THR A 51 -4.40 -6.38 -8.74
CA THR A 51 -4.24 -7.83 -8.53
C THR A 51 -2.86 -8.15 -7.96
N LEU A 52 -1.80 -7.54 -8.52
CA LEU A 52 -0.45 -7.73 -8.05
C LEU A 52 -0.26 -7.18 -6.62
N LEU A 53 -0.79 -5.98 -6.31
CA LEU A 53 -0.79 -5.43 -4.96
C LEU A 53 -1.53 -6.35 -3.96
N ASN A 54 -2.65 -6.94 -4.35
CA ASN A 54 -3.41 -7.86 -3.51
C ASN A 54 -2.62 -9.14 -3.19
N ILE A 55 -1.88 -9.69 -4.15
CA ILE A 55 -1.00 -10.84 -3.91
C ILE A 55 0.15 -10.47 -2.98
N ILE A 56 0.86 -9.37 -3.24
CA ILE A 56 1.94 -8.87 -2.37
C ILE A 56 1.40 -8.59 -0.97
N GLY A 57 0.19 -8.03 -0.89
CA GLY A 57 -0.52 -7.74 0.35
C GLY A 57 -1.05 -8.97 1.09
N SER A 58 -0.89 -10.18 0.54
CA SER A 58 -1.48 -11.41 1.09
C SER A 58 -3.00 -11.31 1.32
N LEU A 59 -3.68 -10.54 0.44
CA LEU A 59 -5.14 -10.48 0.35
C LEU A 59 -5.68 -11.51 -0.65
N ASP A 60 -4.81 -11.94 -1.58
CA ASP A 60 -5.07 -12.98 -2.56
C ASP A 60 -3.80 -13.84 -2.72
N THR A 61 -3.94 -14.99 -3.40
CA THR A 61 -2.83 -15.89 -3.69
C THR A 61 -2.64 -16.02 -5.21
N PRO A 62 -1.42 -16.21 -5.71
CA PRO A 62 -1.19 -16.50 -7.13
C PRO A 62 -1.80 -17.85 -7.50
N SER A 63 -2.15 -18.04 -8.79
CA SER A 63 -2.55 -19.32 -9.35
C SER A 63 -1.34 -20.23 -9.62
N GLU A 64 -0.21 -19.62 -10.01
CA GLU A 64 1.09 -20.28 -10.21
C GLU A 64 2.22 -19.33 -9.79
N GLY A 65 3.38 -19.86 -9.50
CA GLY A 65 4.53 -19.09 -9.02
C GLY A 65 4.45 -18.88 -7.50
N ASP A 66 5.33 -18.02 -6.97
CA ASP A 66 5.34 -17.68 -5.55
C ASP A 66 5.67 -16.22 -5.31
N ALA A 67 5.02 -15.61 -4.32
CA ALA A 67 5.31 -14.29 -3.81
C ALA A 67 5.91 -14.43 -2.41
N VAL A 68 7.18 -14.05 -2.26
CA VAL A 68 7.86 -14.02 -0.95
C VAL A 68 7.86 -12.60 -0.44
N VAL A 69 7.19 -12.36 0.68
CA VAL A 69 7.05 -11.04 1.30
C VAL A 69 7.57 -11.11 2.74
N MET A 70 8.55 -10.26 3.06
CA MET A 70 9.24 -10.28 4.36
C MET A 70 9.77 -11.68 4.71
N GLY A 71 10.28 -12.41 3.72
CA GLY A 71 10.80 -13.78 3.86
C GLY A 71 9.74 -14.87 3.99
N GLN A 72 8.44 -14.55 3.84
CA GLN A 72 7.34 -15.51 3.95
C GLN A 72 6.68 -15.74 2.57
N SER A 73 6.54 -17.00 2.15
CA SER A 73 5.82 -17.40 0.93
C SER A 73 4.33 -17.21 1.13
N VAL A 74 3.73 -16.25 0.41
CA VAL A 74 2.30 -15.92 0.49
C VAL A 74 1.41 -17.12 0.14
N SER A 75 1.83 -17.94 -0.82
CA SER A 75 1.09 -19.13 -1.27
C SER A 75 0.97 -20.21 -0.19
N ARG A 76 1.84 -20.18 0.82
CA ARG A 76 1.88 -21.19 1.90
C ARG A 76 1.21 -20.72 3.20
N LEU A 77 0.86 -19.44 3.29
CA LEU A 77 0.25 -18.88 4.50
C LEU A 77 -1.22 -19.29 4.60
N ASN A 78 -1.63 -19.73 5.78
CA ASN A 78 -3.04 -19.82 6.12
C ASN A 78 -3.63 -18.43 6.44
N ALA A 79 -4.96 -18.35 6.60
CA ALA A 79 -5.67 -17.08 6.83
C ALA A 79 -5.16 -16.31 8.07
N LYS A 80 -4.77 -17.01 9.15
CA LYS A 80 -4.26 -16.41 10.38
C LYS A 80 -2.84 -15.86 10.18
N GLU A 81 -1.99 -16.59 9.49
CA GLU A 81 -0.62 -16.19 9.16
C GLU A 81 -0.62 -15.00 8.19
N SER A 82 -1.47 -15.02 7.16
CA SER A 82 -1.69 -13.90 6.25
C SER A 82 -2.14 -12.64 7.00
N ALA A 83 -3.09 -12.77 7.93
CA ALA A 83 -3.52 -11.66 8.77
C ALA A 83 -2.39 -11.13 9.68
N CYS A 84 -1.53 -12.03 10.19
CA CYS A 84 -0.37 -11.67 11.00
C CYS A 84 0.67 -10.89 10.17
N LEU A 85 0.99 -11.37 8.95
CA LEU A 85 1.89 -10.69 8.00
C LEU A 85 1.38 -9.27 7.70
N ARG A 86 0.10 -9.14 7.31
CA ARG A 86 -0.52 -7.82 7.05
C ARG A 86 -0.48 -6.91 8.27
N ASN A 87 -0.86 -7.43 9.42
CA ASN A 87 -0.92 -6.64 10.65
C ASN A 87 0.46 -6.11 11.05
N LYS A 88 1.51 -6.93 10.92
CA LYS A 88 2.86 -6.60 11.38
C LYS A 88 3.65 -5.77 10.36
N HIS A 89 3.55 -6.09 9.07
CA HIS A 89 4.50 -5.60 8.07
C HIS A 89 3.89 -4.73 6.96
N ILE A 90 2.57 -4.79 6.72
CA ILE A 90 1.98 -4.19 5.52
C ILE A 90 0.95 -3.12 5.89
N GLY A 91 1.17 -1.88 5.42
CA GLY A 91 0.18 -0.81 5.41
C GLY A 91 -0.57 -0.79 4.07
N PHE A 92 -1.88 -0.51 4.08
CA PHE A 92 -2.68 -0.36 2.87
C PHE A 92 -3.26 1.05 2.78
N ILE A 93 -3.16 1.65 1.59
CA ILE A 93 -3.78 2.91 1.22
C ILE A 93 -4.61 2.64 -0.04
N PHE A 94 -5.93 2.83 0.05
CA PHE A 94 -6.87 2.56 -1.03
C PHE A 94 -7.40 3.86 -1.64
N GLN A 95 -7.79 3.80 -2.89
CA GLN A 95 -8.43 4.89 -3.63
C GLN A 95 -9.69 5.43 -2.92
N SER A 96 -10.52 4.56 -2.35
CA SER A 96 -11.76 4.91 -1.65
C SER A 96 -11.58 5.18 -0.16
N TYR A 97 -10.34 5.41 0.30
CA TYR A 97 -9.95 5.65 1.70
C TYR A 97 -10.27 4.51 2.67
N ASN A 98 -11.39 3.82 2.52
CA ASN A 98 -11.90 2.73 3.36
C ASN A 98 -11.87 3.08 4.86
N LEU A 99 -12.28 4.32 5.19
CA LEU A 99 -12.43 4.76 6.57
C LEU A 99 -13.72 4.20 7.15
N LEU A 100 -13.70 3.86 8.44
CA LEU A 100 -14.85 3.40 9.19
C LEU A 100 -15.72 4.63 9.54
N PRO A 101 -16.93 4.78 8.96
CA PRO A 101 -17.68 6.04 9.00
C PRO A 101 -18.21 6.37 10.40
N VAL A 102 -18.42 5.37 11.24
CA VAL A 102 -18.92 5.53 12.63
C VAL A 102 -17.83 5.96 13.60
N TYR A 103 -16.57 5.73 13.25
CA TYR A 103 -15.41 6.04 14.09
C TYR A 103 -14.86 7.44 13.78
N SER A 104 -14.32 8.10 14.81
CA SER A 104 -13.54 9.32 14.67
C SER A 104 -12.25 9.07 13.89
N VAL A 105 -11.58 10.15 13.50
CA VAL A 105 -10.23 10.12 12.90
C VAL A 105 -9.25 9.38 13.81
N PHE A 106 -9.26 9.71 15.11
CA PHE A 106 -8.42 9.04 16.10
C PHE A 106 -8.66 7.53 16.12
N GLU A 107 -9.92 7.10 16.21
CA GLU A 107 -10.29 5.68 16.29
C GLU A 107 -9.99 4.93 15.00
N ASN A 108 -10.15 5.56 13.83
CA ASN A 108 -9.76 4.98 12.55
C ASN A 108 -8.27 4.63 12.49
N ILE A 109 -7.41 5.51 13.03
CA ILE A 109 -5.97 5.29 13.08
C ILE A 109 -5.62 4.27 14.19
N GLU A 110 -6.23 4.42 15.38
CA GLU A 110 -5.99 3.55 16.53
C GLU A 110 -6.32 2.08 16.25
N PHE A 111 -7.30 1.82 15.38
CA PHE A 111 -7.77 0.48 15.06
C PHE A 111 -6.63 -0.46 14.63
N ALA A 112 -5.67 0.02 13.85
CA ALA A 112 -4.50 -0.76 13.43
C ALA A 112 -3.63 -1.24 14.61
N LEU A 113 -3.52 -0.44 15.67
CA LEU A 113 -2.75 -0.75 16.87
C LEU A 113 -3.52 -1.63 17.87
N LEU A 114 -4.86 -1.53 17.88
CA LEU A 114 -5.72 -2.44 18.65
C LEU A 114 -5.51 -3.89 18.21
N LEU A 115 -5.42 -4.13 16.91
CA LEU A 115 -5.14 -5.47 16.35
C LEU A 115 -3.77 -6.01 16.74
N GLN A 116 -2.81 -5.13 17.07
CA GLN A 116 -1.48 -5.49 17.58
C GLN A 116 -1.45 -5.65 19.11
N LYS A 117 -2.57 -5.45 19.80
CA LYS A 117 -2.68 -5.51 21.26
C LYS A 117 -1.76 -4.51 21.99
N ILE A 118 -1.47 -3.38 21.36
CA ILE A 118 -0.65 -2.30 21.96
C ILE A 118 -1.43 -1.67 23.13
N PRO A 119 -0.80 -1.41 24.30
CA PRO A 119 -1.44 -0.77 25.44
C PRO A 119 -2.02 0.63 25.11
N ALA A 120 -3.12 1.01 25.77
CA ALA A 120 -3.88 2.24 25.44
C ALA A 120 -3.05 3.52 25.51
N ASN A 121 -2.17 3.66 26.50
CA ASN A 121 -1.28 4.82 26.64
C ASN A 121 -0.28 4.94 25.48
N GLN A 122 0.25 3.83 24.99
CA GLN A 122 1.16 3.79 23.84
C GLN A 122 0.41 4.06 22.54
N ARG A 123 -0.80 3.48 22.37
CA ARG A 123 -1.64 3.75 21.20
C ARG A 123 -1.94 5.23 21.08
N ARG A 124 -2.37 5.90 22.16
CA ARG A 124 -2.68 7.33 22.14
C ARG A 124 -1.49 8.17 21.66
N LYS A 125 -0.29 7.88 22.15
CA LYS A 125 0.92 8.58 21.72
C LYS A 125 1.21 8.35 20.24
N ALA A 126 1.17 7.11 19.77
CA ALA A 126 1.43 6.75 18.38
C ALA A 126 0.39 7.36 17.41
N VAL A 127 -0.89 7.37 17.80
CA VAL A 127 -1.95 7.99 16.98
C VAL A 127 -1.76 9.50 16.86
N MET A 128 -1.42 10.19 17.97
CA MET A 128 -1.17 11.64 17.90
C MET A 128 0.05 11.97 17.06
N GLU A 129 1.13 11.21 17.17
CA GLU A 129 2.31 11.31 16.29
C GLU A 129 1.93 11.08 14.80
N ALA A 130 1.12 10.06 14.51
CA ALA A 130 0.67 9.81 13.14
C ALA A 130 -0.21 10.94 12.59
N LEU A 131 -1.02 11.58 13.43
CA LEU A 131 -1.80 12.77 13.06
C LEU A 131 -0.92 13.99 12.79
N GLU A 132 0.19 14.13 13.51
CA GLU A 132 1.19 15.18 13.26
C GLU A 132 1.85 15.01 11.89
N TRP A 133 2.23 13.78 11.50
CA TRP A 133 2.82 13.50 10.18
C TRP A 133 1.94 13.98 9.02
N VAL A 134 0.62 13.95 9.19
CA VAL A 134 -0.34 14.33 8.15
C VAL A 134 -1.06 15.68 8.39
N GLY A 135 -0.67 16.41 9.45
CA GLY A 135 -1.22 17.74 9.76
C GLY A 135 -2.70 17.74 10.17
N LEU A 136 -3.17 16.72 10.89
CA LEU A 136 -4.58 16.54 11.27
C LEU A 136 -4.83 16.41 12.78
N THR A 137 -3.92 16.90 13.61
CA THR A 137 -4.06 16.82 15.08
C THR A 137 -5.33 17.48 15.61
N ASN A 138 -5.75 18.60 15.00
CA ASN A 138 -6.98 19.32 15.33
C ASN A 138 -8.26 18.61 14.90
N LYS A 139 -8.17 17.60 14.03
CA LYS A 139 -9.29 16.80 13.52
C LYS A 139 -9.47 15.46 14.22
N ALA A 140 -8.69 15.15 15.25
CA ALA A 140 -8.69 13.85 15.93
C ALA A 140 -10.09 13.35 16.34
N LYS A 141 -10.99 14.27 16.73
CA LYS A 141 -12.37 13.95 17.15
C LYS A 141 -13.40 14.00 16.02
N SER A 142 -13.02 14.48 14.82
CA SER A 142 -13.91 14.54 13.66
C SER A 142 -14.22 13.15 13.14
N ARG A 143 -15.36 13.00 12.45
CA ARG A 143 -15.72 11.78 11.72
C ARG A 143 -15.45 11.94 10.23
N PRO A 144 -15.29 10.84 9.46
CA PRO A 144 -15.03 10.91 8.01
C PRO A 144 -15.98 11.82 7.23
N ALA A 145 -17.27 11.84 7.57
CA ALA A 145 -18.26 12.73 6.93
C ALA A 145 -18.02 14.23 7.13
N GLN A 146 -17.14 14.62 8.06
CA GLN A 146 -16.78 16.01 8.37
C GLN A 146 -15.45 16.43 7.74
N LEU A 147 -14.87 15.56 6.89
CA LEU A 147 -13.56 15.76 6.27
C LEU A 147 -13.70 15.98 4.77
N SER A 148 -12.78 16.75 4.20
CA SER A 148 -12.57 16.78 2.76
C SER A 148 -11.96 15.47 2.25
N GLY A 149 -12.02 15.21 0.93
CA GLY A 149 -11.39 14.02 0.34
C GLY A 149 -9.90 13.94 0.63
N GLY A 150 -9.17 15.06 0.55
CA GLY A 150 -7.76 15.13 0.89
C GLY A 150 -7.48 14.87 2.39
N GLU A 151 -8.35 15.32 3.29
CA GLU A 151 -8.26 14.99 4.71
C GLU A 151 -8.54 13.50 4.96
N CYS A 152 -9.55 12.92 4.30
CA CYS A 152 -9.82 11.47 4.39
C CYS A 152 -8.61 10.64 3.94
N GLN A 153 -7.95 11.02 2.85
CA GLN A 153 -6.77 10.32 2.36
C GLN A 153 -5.59 10.46 3.32
N ARG A 154 -5.38 11.65 3.91
CA ARG A 154 -4.35 11.82 4.95
C ARG A 154 -4.63 10.95 6.19
N VAL A 155 -5.89 10.77 6.59
CA VAL A 155 -6.25 9.82 7.65
C VAL A 155 -5.93 8.39 7.24
N ALA A 156 -6.21 7.99 6.00
CA ALA A 156 -5.87 6.65 5.49
C ALA A 156 -4.35 6.41 5.49
N ILE A 157 -3.55 7.42 5.14
CA ILE A 157 -2.08 7.36 5.22
C ILE A 157 -1.64 7.20 6.68
N ALA A 158 -2.14 8.04 7.59
CA ALA A 158 -1.81 7.93 9.01
C ALA A 158 -2.17 6.55 9.58
N ARG A 159 -3.34 6.00 9.24
CA ARG A 159 -3.78 4.66 9.62
C ARG A 159 -2.83 3.56 9.09
N ALA A 160 -2.38 3.69 7.85
CA ALA A 160 -1.44 2.74 7.28
C ALA A 160 -0.07 2.79 7.97
N MET A 161 0.39 4.01 8.33
CA MET A 161 1.73 4.29 8.84
C MET A 161 1.88 4.18 10.36
N VAL A 162 0.79 4.31 11.14
CA VAL A 162 0.84 4.36 12.63
C VAL A 162 1.54 3.17 13.26
N LYS A 163 1.48 2.02 12.62
CA LYS A 163 2.15 0.79 13.05
C LYS A 163 3.59 0.65 12.55
N ARG A 164 4.12 1.68 11.85
CA ARG A 164 5.46 1.70 11.24
C ARG A 164 5.73 0.46 10.40
N PRO A 165 4.93 0.20 9.35
CA PRO A 165 5.05 -1.00 8.53
C PRO A 165 6.36 -1.02 7.75
N SER A 166 6.83 -2.20 7.38
CA SER A 166 7.99 -2.37 6.49
C SER A 166 7.65 -2.02 5.03
N ILE A 167 6.38 -2.27 4.64
CA ILE A 167 5.87 -2.09 3.27
C ILE A 167 4.55 -1.35 3.32
N VAL A 168 4.35 -0.38 2.44
CA VAL A 168 3.06 0.26 2.16
C VAL A 168 2.65 -0.01 0.72
N LEU A 169 1.46 -0.54 0.54
CA LEU A 169 0.82 -0.78 -0.74
C LEU A 169 -0.25 0.29 -0.95
N ALA A 170 -0.09 1.11 -1.98
CA ALA A 170 -0.97 2.23 -2.28
C ALA A 170 -1.61 2.03 -3.65
N ASP A 171 -2.92 1.81 -3.66
CA ASP A 171 -3.71 1.63 -4.88
C ASP A 171 -4.41 2.94 -5.24
N GLU A 172 -3.95 3.61 -6.31
CA GLU A 172 -4.45 4.89 -6.81
C GLU A 172 -4.65 5.96 -5.70
N PRO A 173 -3.62 6.25 -4.87
CA PRO A 173 -3.80 7.04 -3.64
C PRO A 173 -4.19 8.50 -3.87
N SER A 174 -4.07 9.02 -5.09
CA SER A 174 -4.38 10.42 -5.47
C SER A 174 -5.55 10.56 -6.43
N ALA A 175 -6.19 9.46 -6.89
CA ALA A 175 -7.17 9.50 -7.98
C ALA A 175 -8.40 10.36 -7.71
N ASN A 176 -8.80 10.52 -6.44
CA ASN A 176 -9.99 11.30 -6.04
C ASN A 176 -9.64 12.70 -5.49
N LEU A 177 -8.46 13.23 -5.84
CA LEU A 177 -7.93 14.46 -5.25
C LEU A 177 -7.61 15.48 -6.35
N ASP A 178 -7.74 16.76 -6.01
CA ASP A 178 -7.20 17.83 -6.82
C ASP A 178 -5.66 17.83 -6.83
N ALA A 179 -5.06 18.59 -7.73
CA ALA A 179 -3.62 18.62 -7.94
C ALA A 179 -2.83 19.04 -6.68
N ALA A 180 -3.34 20.01 -5.90
CA ALA A 180 -2.66 20.51 -4.71
C ALA A 180 -2.66 19.48 -3.58
N ASN A 181 -3.80 18.82 -3.34
CA ASN A 181 -3.90 17.74 -2.36
C ASN A 181 -3.08 16.51 -2.78
N SER A 182 -3.09 16.14 -4.08
CA SER A 182 -2.26 15.05 -4.61
C SER A 182 -0.78 15.30 -4.37
N HIS A 183 -0.29 16.51 -4.69
CA HIS A 183 1.09 16.92 -4.43
C HIS A 183 1.46 16.78 -2.95
N HIS A 184 0.64 17.37 -2.07
CA HIS A 184 0.88 17.34 -0.63
C HIS A 184 0.94 15.92 -0.05
N ILE A 185 0.05 15.03 -0.51
CA ILE A 185 0.01 13.63 -0.08
C ILE A 185 1.28 12.88 -0.52
N LEU A 186 1.69 13.02 -1.78
CA LEU A 186 2.88 12.36 -2.31
C LEU A 186 4.15 12.84 -1.62
N GLN A 187 4.28 14.13 -1.34
CA GLN A 187 5.38 14.66 -0.55
C GLN A 187 5.39 14.09 0.88
N THR A 188 4.22 13.98 1.52
CA THR A 188 4.10 13.37 2.85
C THR A 188 4.57 11.92 2.82
N MET A 189 4.16 11.15 1.81
CA MET A 189 4.56 9.75 1.67
C MET A 189 6.06 9.60 1.38
N GLN A 190 6.66 10.48 0.54
CA GLN A 190 8.11 10.50 0.31
C GLN A 190 8.88 10.80 1.61
N LYS A 191 8.41 11.79 2.39
CA LYS A 191 9.01 12.11 3.70
C LYS A 191 8.97 10.91 4.63
N LEU A 192 7.81 10.26 4.76
CA LEU A 192 7.65 9.06 5.59
C LEU A 192 8.50 7.87 5.10
N ASN A 193 8.66 7.70 3.77
CA ASN A 193 9.59 6.71 3.20
C ASN A 193 11.03 6.95 3.68
N GLN A 194 11.50 8.20 3.59
CA GLN A 194 12.87 8.56 3.97
C GLN A 194 13.12 8.47 5.48
N GLU A 195 12.21 9.02 6.30
CA GLU A 195 12.38 9.08 7.75
C GLU A 195 12.21 7.72 8.45
N LEU A 196 11.29 6.88 7.95
CA LEU A 196 10.97 5.59 8.56
C LEU A 196 11.60 4.40 7.82
N ASN A 197 12.27 4.64 6.69
CA ASN A 197 12.84 3.61 5.82
C ASN A 197 11.80 2.53 5.43
N THR A 198 10.54 2.97 5.19
CA THR A 198 9.43 2.14 4.77
C THR A 198 9.42 2.02 3.25
N THR A 199 9.27 0.81 2.71
CA THR A 199 9.13 0.57 1.28
C THR A 199 7.73 0.94 0.81
N PHE A 200 7.61 1.71 -0.28
CA PHE A 200 6.32 2.05 -0.88
C PHE A 200 6.18 1.45 -2.27
N LEU A 201 5.06 0.81 -2.53
CA LEU A 201 4.67 0.31 -3.84
C LEU A 201 3.31 0.91 -4.23
N PHE A 202 3.31 1.70 -5.31
CA PHE A 202 2.13 2.41 -5.80
C PHE A 202 1.58 1.74 -7.05
N ALA A 203 0.28 1.50 -7.12
CA ALA A 203 -0.39 1.26 -8.39
C ALA A 203 -0.98 2.60 -8.86
N THR A 204 -0.63 3.03 -10.06
CA THR A 204 -1.15 4.26 -10.64
C THR A 204 -1.12 4.24 -12.17
N HIS A 205 -1.95 5.07 -12.79
CA HIS A 205 -1.89 5.42 -14.20
C HIS A 205 -1.66 6.93 -14.43
N ASP A 206 -1.51 7.72 -13.33
CA ASP A 206 -1.34 9.16 -13.39
C ASP A 206 0.16 9.52 -13.54
N GLU A 207 0.50 10.15 -14.67
CA GLU A 207 1.86 10.65 -14.96
C GLU A 207 2.38 11.62 -13.91
N LYS A 208 1.49 12.39 -13.25
CA LYS A 208 1.88 13.33 -12.20
C LYS A 208 2.41 12.60 -10.96
N VAL A 209 1.90 11.41 -10.69
CA VAL A 209 2.38 10.56 -9.58
C VAL A 209 3.75 9.98 -9.89
N MET A 210 4.01 9.64 -11.16
CA MET A 210 5.29 9.07 -11.61
C MET A 210 6.49 9.98 -11.33
N GLN A 211 6.32 11.31 -11.32
CA GLN A 211 7.40 12.27 -11.04
C GLN A 211 7.99 12.14 -9.63
N TYR A 212 7.27 11.47 -8.71
CA TYR A 212 7.72 11.23 -7.33
C TYR A 212 8.43 9.91 -7.17
N MET A 213 8.35 9.01 -8.16
CA MET A 213 8.91 7.66 -8.09
C MET A 213 10.42 7.68 -8.35
N LYS A 214 11.13 6.77 -7.71
CA LYS A 214 12.56 6.51 -7.98
C LYS A 214 12.75 5.31 -8.91
N ARG A 215 11.73 4.46 -9.03
CA ARG A 215 11.68 3.30 -9.90
C ARG A 215 10.27 3.12 -10.43
N ILE A 216 10.15 2.81 -11.72
CA ILE A 216 8.86 2.57 -12.37
C ILE A 216 8.88 1.21 -13.05
N VAL A 217 7.92 0.37 -12.69
CA VAL A 217 7.63 -0.91 -13.32
C VAL A 217 6.37 -0.74 -14.17
N TYR A 218 6.51 -0.84 -15.48
CA TYR A 218 5.40 -0.73 -16.41
C TYR A 218 4.71 -2.08 -16.57
N LEU A 219 3.41 -2.11 -16.23
CA LEU A 219 2.53 -3.26 -16.41
C LEU A 219 1.58 -3.04 -17.57
N LYS A 220 1.49 -4.00 -18.47
CA LYS A 220 0.51 -4.04 -19.55
C LYS A 220 0.05 -5.48 -19.79
N ASP A 221 -1.26 -5.68 -19.93
CA ASP A 221 -1.88 -6.98 -20.21
C ASP A 221 -1.35 -8.11 -19.30
N GLY A 222 -1.15 -7.80 -18.02
CA GLY A 222 -0.68 -8.74 -17.01
C GLY A 222 0.80 -9.10 -17.07
N VAL A 223 1.62 -8.41 -17.86
CA VAL A 223 3.07 -8.63 -17.93
C VAL A 223 3.87 -7.38 -17.60
N VAL A 224 5.09 -7.53 -17.13
CA VAL A 224 6.05 -6.43 -16.96
C VAL A 224 6.69 -6.16 -18.32
N GLU A 225 6.38 -5.00 -18.91
CA GLU A 225 7.02 -4.56 -20.16
C GLU A 225 8.41 -3.93 -19.91
N LYS A 226 8.53 -3.18 -18.82
CA LYS A 226 9.72 -2.39 -18.55
C LYS A 226 9.88 -2.12 -17.05
N ASP A 227 11.12 -2.13 -16.57
CA ASP A 227 11.51 -1.77 -15.21
C ASP A 227 12.64 -0.74 -15.28
N VAL A 228 12.42 0.45 -14.75
CA VAL A 228 13.28 1.62 -14.94
C VAL A 228 13.59 2.28 -13.62
N LEU A 229 14.87 2.40 -13.30
CA LEU A 229 15.35 3.29 -12.25
C LEU A 229 15.41 4.72 -12.79
N LEU A 230 14.79 5.65 -12.09
CA LEU A 230 14.86 7.08 -12.36
C LEU A 230 15.99 7.66 -11.52
N VAL A 231 16.94 8.29 -12.21
CA VAL A 231 18.12 8.92 -11.59
C VAL A 231 17.80 10.30 -11.04
#